data_542c958b09662c26746a8a58a36cbbd3
#
_entry.id   542c958b09662c26746a8a58a36cbbd3
#
_cell.length_a   1.000
_cell.length_b   1.000
_cell.length_c   1.000
_cell.angle_alpha   90.00
_cell.angle_beta   90.00
_cell.angle_gamma   90.00
#
_symmetry.space_group_name_H-M   'P 1'
#
loop_
_entity.id
_entity.type
_entity.pdbx_description
1 polymer ?
#
loop_
_entity_poly.entity_id
_entity_poly.type
_entity_poly.pdbx_seq_one_letter_code
_entity_poly.pdbx_strand_id
1 'polypeptide(L)'
;MRAKTVINDLIFKVMQKFDLKDVCFFDCETTGVPAKGLKWDADFKQFPHVVQLAWSLGDKEKSYIIKPDNYEIPPETTAIHGITTERAIAEGVPFAEVVDEFLADANAAPLVCAHNIYFDSSMLKANVLRYCGREYYDAHVEDALHKGKRIDTMMKTIKFVGALYSNGRPGKYPKLEELYSKLFPGETFPAHDALEDIRALRRCVPELVNLGIIELAQKEYPAEQLKAQFEPEKPKGGRNIEFHDPNPVTEPIGTGEPVPEPTPEPERPAVPLNSKTRELLNENDF
;
A
#
# COMPACT_ATOMS: atom_id res chain seq x y z
N MET A 1 37.56 -31.86 -9.63
CA MET A 1 36.54 -31.54 -10.66
C MET A 1 35.08 -31.62 -10.23
N ARG A 2 34.75 -32.10 -9.03
CA ARG A 2 33.35 -32.22 -8.55
C ARG A 2 32.73 -30.99 -7.87
N ALA A 3 33.54 -30.05 -7.38
CA ALA A 3 33.01 -28.87 -6.66
C ALA A 3 32.47 -27.76 -7.57
N LYS A 4 32.97 -27.59 -8.78
CA LYS A 4 32.50 -26.56 -9.75
C LYS A 4 31.16 -26.93 -10.39
N THR A 5 30.83 -28.20 -10.52
CA THR A 5 29.56 -28.66 -11.11
C THR A 5 28.40 -28.41 -10.15
N VAL A 6 28.60 -28.63 -8.85
CA VAL A 6 27.57 -28.42 -7.82
C VAL A 6 27.25 -26.92 -7.61
N ILE A 7 28.23 -26.05 -7.79
CA ILE A 7 28.02 -24.59 -7.67
C ILE A 7 27.25 -24.04 -8.89
N ASN A 8 27.48 -24.57 -10.08
CA ASN A 8 26.69 -24.21 -11.27
C ASN A 8 25.26 -24.73 -11.19
N ASP A 9 25.02 -25.90 -10.63
CA ASP A 9 23.64 -26.43 -10.43
C ASP A 9 22.89 -25.66 -9.32
N LEU A 10 23.60 -25.05 -8.36
CA LEU A 10 22.99 -24.18 -7.34
C LEU A 10 22.67 -22.77 -7.90
N ILE A 11 23.39 -22.32 -8.94
CA ILE A 11 23.17 -21.02 -9.58
C ILE A 11 22.07 -21.10 -10.65
N PHE A 12 21.80 -22.28 -11.16
CA PHE A 12 20.71 -22.59 -12.10
C PHE A 12 19.43 -23.06 -11.38
N LYS A 13 19.12 -22.51 -10.23
CA LYS A 13 17.72 -22.50 -9.83
C LYS A 13 17.04 -21.51 -10.76
N VAL A 14 16.49 -22.06 -11.82
CA VAL A 14 15.76 -21.36 -12.88
C VAL A 14 14.82 -20.35 -12.20
N MET A 15 15.13 -19.05 -12.31
CA MET A 15 14.15 -18.03 -11.96
C MET A 15 12.91 -18.36 -12.78
N GLN A 16 11.86 -18.80 -12.13
CA GLN A 16 10.62 -19.12 -12.80
C GLN A 16 10.11 -17.82 -13.42
N LYS A 17 10.06 -17.80 -14.76
CA LYS A 17 9.45 -16.67 -15.49
C LYS A 17 7.95 -16.87 -15.53
N PHE A 18 7.24 -15.78 -15.42
CA PHE A 18 5.79 -15.73 -15.41
C PHE A 18 5.28 -14.91 -16.59
N ASP A 19 4.04 -15.17 -16.99
CA ASP A 19 3.33 -14.40 -17.99
C ASP A 19 2.59 -13.22 -17.32
N LEU A 20 2.12 -12.27 -18.11
CA LEU A 20 1.34 -11.14 -17.64
C LEU A 20 0.07 -11.57 -16.87
N LYS A 21 -0.55 -12.69 -17.28
CA LYS A 21 -1.72 -13.27 -16.61
C LYS A 21 -1.45 -13.76 -15.18
N ASP A 22 -0.18 -14.00 -14.84
CA ASP A 22 0.26 -14.46 -13.53
C ASP A 22 0.55 -13.29 -12.57
N VAL A 23 0.35 -12.05 -13.04
CA VAL A 23 0.58 -10.83 -12.27
C VAL A 23 -0.75 -10.27 -11.76
N CYS A 24 -0.86 -10.09 -10.44
CA CYS A 24 -1.93 -9.31 -9.84
C CYS A 24 -1.50 -7.85 -9.83
N PHE A 25 -2.11 -7.05 -10.69
CA PHE A 25 -1.95 -5.60 -10.70
C PHE A 25 -2.94 -5.00 -9.72
N PHE A 26 -2.50 -4.01 -8.94
CA PHE A 26 -3.40 -3.34 -8.01
C PHE A 26 -3.00 -1.89 -7.80
N ASP A 27 -3.98 -1.10 -7.41
CA ASP A 27 -3.85 0.31 -7.11
C ASP A 27 -4.92 0.74 -6.10
N CYS A 28 -4.67 1.79 -5.31
CA CYS A 28 -5.65 2.30 -4.36
C CYS A 28 -5.67 3.83 -4.30
N GLU A 29 -6.91 4.38 -4.32
CA GLU A 29 -7.14 5.77 -3.95
C GLU A 29 -7.32 5.89 -2.44
N THR A 30 -6.93 7.02 -1.89
CA THR A 30 -6.86 7.21 -0.43
C THR A 30 -7.32 8.59 0.00
N THR A 31 -7.61 8.75 1.31
CA THR A 31 -7.92 10.05 1.91
C THR A 31 -6.70 10.99 2.04
N GLY A 32 -5.56 10.62 1.47
CA GLY A 32 -4.34 11.41 1.51
C GLY A 32 -3.08 10.56 1.56
N VAL A 33 -1.96 11.17 1.90
CA VAL A 33 -0.66 10.49 2.05
C VAL A 33 -0.29 10.39 3.53
N PRO A 34 0.41 9.33 3.96
CA PRO A 34 0.87 9.21 5.35
C PRO A 34 1.80 10.37 5.72
N ALA A 35 1.69 10.88 6.95
CA ALA A 35 2.64 11.87 7.44
C ALA A 35 4.06 11.26 7.50
N LYS A 36 5.07 12.10 7.24
CA LYS A 36 6.47 11.66 7.21
C LYS A 36 6.88 11.02 8.53
N GLY A 37 7.50 9.84 8.43
CA GLY A 37 8.02 9.10 9.57
C GLY A 37 7.05 8.12 10.22
N LEU A 38 5.78 8.10 9.80
CA LEU A 38 4.84 7.08 10.26
C LEU A 38 5.23 5.69 9.73
N LYS A 39 5.02 4.69 10.58
CA LYS A 39 5.22 3.28 10.24
C LYS A 39 3.87 2.59 10.18
N TRP A 40 3.59 1.93 9.07
CA TRP A 40 2.29 1.30 8.81
C TRP A 40 1.89 0.24 9.87
N ASP A 41 2.87 -0.42 10.52
CA ASP A 41 2.65 -1.45 11.55
C ASP A 41 2.47 -0.91 12.97
N ALA A 42 3.12 0.21 13.28
CA ALA A 42 3.04 0.84 14.60
C ALA A 42 2.01 1.96 14.66
N ASP A 43 1.93 2.77 13.59
CA ASP A 43 1.12 3.98 13.52
C ASP A 43 -0.12 3.81 12.62
N PHE A 44 -0.57 2.57 12.38
CA PHE A 44 -1.64 2.26 11.40
C PHE A 44 -2.93 3.06 11.62
N LYS A 45 -3.24 3.47 12.85
CA LYS A 45 -4.42 4.30 13.15
C LYS A 45 -4.31 5.73 12.61
N GLN A 46 -3.08 6.20 12.32
CA GLN A 46 -2.81 7.54 11.78
C GLN A 46 -2.66 7.52 10.25
N PHE A 47 -2.61 6.33 9.64
CA PHE A 47 -2.55 6.23 8.19
C PHE A 47 -3.87 6.70 7.56
N PRO A 48 -3.82 7.27 6.34
CA PRO A 48 -5.02 7.57 5.57
C PRO A 48 -5.89 6.33 5.34
N HIS A 49 -7.14 6.54 5.03
CA HIS A 49 -8.07 5.46 4.68
C HIS A 49 -7.98 5.15 3.19
N VAL A 50 -8.10 3.88 2.83
CA VAL A 50 -8.32 3.48 1.43
C VAL A 50 -9.76 3.86 1.06
N VAL A 51 -9.92 4.54 -0.07
CA VAL A 51 -11.21 5.04 -0.60
C VAL A 51 -11.68 4.20 -1.79
N GLN A 52 -10.75 3.74 -2.62
CA GLN A 52 -11.00 2.80 -3.71
C GLN A 52 -9.88 1.78 -3.72
N LEU A 53 -10.19 0.53 -3.98
CA LEU A 53 -9.24 -0.53 -4.25
C LEU A 53 -9.63 -1.21 -5.55
N ALA A 54 -8.69 -1.24 -6.49
CA ALA A 54 -8.85 -1.94 -7.74
C ALA A 54 -7.72 -2.94 -7.95
N TRP A 55 -8.01 -4.05 -8.63
CA TRP A 55 -6.99 -5.01 -9.04
C TRP A 55 -7.43 -5.82 -10.25
N SER A 56 -6.44 -6.46 -10.87
CA SER A 56 -6.69 -7.38 -11.96
C SER A 56 -5.75 -8.58 -11.89
N LEU A 57 -6.26 -9.76 -12.20
CA LEU A 57 -5.51 -11.01 -12.33
C LEU A 57 -6.02 -11.79 -13.55
N GLY A 58 -5.16 -12.05 -14.51
CA GLY A 58 -5.57 -12.61 -15.81
C GLY A 58 -6.56 -11.68 -16.51
N ASP A 59 -7.75 -12.22 -16.82
CA ASP A 59 -8.84 -11.47 -17.48
C ASP A 59 -9.84 -10.87 -16.50
N LYS A 60 -9.64 -11.08 -15.19
CA LYS A 60 -10.51 -10.50 -14.16
C LYS A 60 -10.04 -9.08 -13.86
N GLU A 61 -10.99 -8.16 -13.78
CA GLU A 61 -10.81 -6.81 -13.26
C GLU A 61 -11.86 -6.57 -12.17
N LYS A 62 -11.44 -5.99 -11.06
CA LYS A 62 -12.31 -5.60 -9.96
C LYS A 62 -11.95 -4.20 -9.48
N SER A 63 -12.98 -3.45 -9.12
CA SER A 63 -12.84 -2.11 -8.55
C SER A 63 -13.99 -1.85 -7.59
N TYR A 64 -13.66 -1.45 -6.37
CA TYR A 64 -14.63 -1.17 -5.33
C TYR A 64 -14.32 0.17 -4.67
N ILE A 65 -15.34 1.00 -4.55
CA ILE A 65 -15.32 2.13 -3.63
C ILE A 65 -15.47 1.57 -2.21
N ILE A 66 -14.68 2.07 -1.28
CA ILE A 66 -14.73 1.64 0.11
C ILE A 66 -15.71 2.53 0.88
N LYS A 67 -16.64 1.88 1.58
CA LYS A 67 -17.60 2.58 2.43
C LYS A 67 -16.88 3.18 3.64
N PRO A 68 -16.98 4.50 3.86
CA PRO A 68 -16.35 5.13 5.01
C PRO A 68 -16.99 4.66 6.32
N ASP A 69 -16.13 4.37 7.30
CA ASP A 69 -16.50 4.05 8.67
C ASP A 69 -16.00 5.17 9.59
N ASN A 70 -16.90 6.09 9.95
CA ASN A 70 -16.64 7.24 10.81
C ASN A 70 -15.50 8.19 10.36
N TYR A 71 -15.35 8.36 9.04
CA TYR A 71 -14.48 9.40 8.46
C TYR A 71 -15.12 10.03 7.24
N GLU A 72 -14.66 11.22 6.88
CA GLU A 72 -15.01 11.92 5.66
C GLU A 72 -13.84 11.88 4.68
N ILE A 73 -14.15 11.86 3.39
CA ILE A 73 -13.15 11.95 2.33
C ILE A 73 -12.85 13.44 2.12
N PRO A 74 -11.58 13.88 2.29
CA PRO A 74 -11.22 15.28 2.16
C PRO A 74 -11.53 15.83 0.76
N PRO A 75 -12.02 17.07 0.64
CA PRO A 75 -12.32 17.69 -0.65
C PRO A 75 -11.10 17.74 -1.58
N GLU A 76 -9.90 17.90 -1.04
CA GLU A 76 -8.65 17.92 -1.79
C GLU A 76 -8.34 16.57 -2.47
N THR A 77 -8.64 15.45 -1.83
CA THR A 77 -8.46 14.12 -2.44
C THR A 77 -9.63 13.79 -3.35
N THR A 78 -10.85 14.19 -2.98
CA THR A 78 -12.01 14.13 -3.89
C THR A 78 -11.73 14.85 -5.22
N ALA A 79 -11.05 16.00 -5.18
CA ALA A 79 -10.69 16.72 -6.40
C ALA A 79 -9.69 15.95 -7.29
N ILE A 80 -8.99 14.95 -6.74
CA ILE A 80 -8.05 14.10 -7.47
C ILE A 80 -8.78 12.89 -8.08
N HIS A 81 -9.43 12.06 -7.25
CA HIS A 81 -10.00 10.77 -7.67
C HIS A 81 -11.54 10.81 -7.90
N GLY A 82 -12.20 11.95 -7.65
CA GLY A 82 -13.63 12.14 -7.94
C GLY A 82 -14.61 11.40 -7.00
N ILE A 83 -14.13 10.77 -5.93
CA ILE A 83 -14.99 10.03 -4.98
C ILE A 83 -15.30 10.93 -3.81
N THR A 84 -16.60 11.31 -3.68
CA THR A 84 -17.08 12.10 -2.52
C THR A 84 -17.48 11.18 -1.37
N THR A 85 -17.58 11.73 -0.16
CA THR A 85 -18.08 11.00 1.00
C THR A 85 -19.48 10.45 0.76
N GLU A 86 -20.37 11.26 0.17
CA GLU A 86 -21.76 10.85 -0.13
C GLU A 86 -21.80 9.68 -1.11
N ARG A 87 -20.98 9.74 -2.17
CA ARG A 87 -20.87 8.66 -3.13
C ARG A 87 -20.34 7.39 -2.47
N ALA A 88 -19.31 7.50 -1.65
CA ALA A 88 -18.72 6.36 -0.95
C ALA A 88 -19.67 5.74 0.09
N ILE A 89 -20.54 6.54 0.72
CA ILE A 89 -21.61 6.02 1.60
C ILE A 89 -22.68 5.27 0.79
N ALA A 90 -23.06 5.78 -0.38
CA ALA A 90 -24.14 5.23 -1.19
C ALA A 90 -23.73 3.97 -1.98
N GLU A 91 -22.52 3.94 -2.54
CA GLU A 91 -22.06 2.91 -3.46
C GLU A 91 -20.97 1.99 -2.83
N GLY A 92 -20.38 2.40 -1.72
CA GLY A 92 -19.22 1.74 -1.14
C GLY A 92 -19.52 0.41 -0.46
N VAL A 93 -18.53 -0.47 -0.51
CA VAL A 93 -18.51 -1.79 0.13
C VAL A 93 -17.60 -1.73 1.37
N PRO A 94 -17.92 -2.43 2.48
CA PRO A 94 -17.02 -2.49 3.64
C PRO A 94 -15.61 -2.95 3.27
N PHE A 95 -14.58 -2.29 3.83
CA PHE A 95 -13.18 -2.59 3.52
C PHE A 95 -12.82 -4.07 3.72
N ALA A 96 -13.31 -4.69 4.79
CA ALA A 96 -13.00 -6.08 5.12
C ALA A 96 -13.47 -7.05 4.03
N GLU A 97 -14.64 -6.82 3.43
CA GLU A 97 -15.17 -7.67 2.34
C GLU A 97 -14.32 -7.52 1.06
N VAL A 98 -13.95 -6.28 0.72
CA VAL A 98 -13.15 -6.00 -0.48
C VAL A 98 -11.73 -6.56 -0.34
N VAL A 99 -11.11 -6.40 0.85
CA VAL A 99 -9.75 -6.88 1.07
C VAL A 99 -9.66 -8.40 1.09
N ASP A 100 -10.69 -9.12 1.54
CA ASP A 100 -10.75 -10.58 1.45
C ASP A 100 -10.63 -11.07 0.01
N GLU A 101 -11.41 -10.48 -0.90
CA GLU A 101 -11.35 -10.82 -2.32
C GLU A 101 -9.99 -10.48 -2.95
N PHE A 102 -9.46 -9.29 -2.64
CA PHE A 102 -8.16 -8.88 -3.13
C PHE A 102 -7.05 -9.82 -2.68
N LEU A 103 -7.00 -10.13 -1.38
CA LEU A 103 -5.96 -10.99 -0.82
C LEU A 103 -6.04 -12.42 -1.34
N ALA A 104 -7.24 -12.93 -1.63
CA ALA A 104 -7.41 -14.24 -2.27
C ALA A 104 -6.75 -14.27 -3.66
N ASP A 105 -7.03 -13.25 -4.51
CA ASP A 105 -6.43 -13.14 -5.84
C ASP A 105 -4.91 -12.84 -5.76
N ALA A 106 -4.47 -11.95 -4.86
CA ALA A 106 -3.06 -11.63 -4.67
C ALA A 106 -2.24 -12.80 -4.12
N ASN A 107 -2.83 -13.66 -3.25
CA ASN A 107 -2.18 -14.89 -2.78
C ASN A 107 -2.05 -15.93 -3.90
N ALA A 108 -3.07 -16.06 -4.74
CA ALA A 108 -3.05 -16.97 -5.88
C ALA A 108 -2.04 -16.54 -6.96
N ALA A 109 -1.75 -15.25 -7.07
CA ALA A 109 -0.83 -14.72 -8.06
C ALA A 109 0.65 -14.98 -7.67
N PRO A 110 1.50 -15.47 -8.57
CA PRO A 110 2.95 -15.54 -8.34
C PRO A 110 3.61 -14.17 -8.17
N LEU A 111 3.07 -13.13 -8.81
CA LEU A 111 3.60 -11.77 -8.78
C LEU A 111 2.50 -10.76 -8.48
N VAL A 112 2.88 -9.67 -7.81
CA VAL A 112 2.04 -8.50 -7.59
C VAL A 112 2.75 -7.25 -8.12
N CYS A 113 2.02 -6.35 -8.78
CA CYS A 113 2.57 -5.18 -9.45
C CYS A 113 1.74 -3.93 -9.16
N ALA A 114 2.42 -2.85 -8.83
CA ALA A 114 1.83 -1.51 -8.74
C ALA A 114 2.84 -0.45 -9.18
N HIS A 115 2.38 0.78 -9.41
CA HIS A 115 3.23 1.92 -9.63
C HIS A 115 3.45 2.65 -8.31
N ASN A 116 4.62 2.50 -7.69
CA ASN A 116 4.90 2.82 -6.29
C ASN A 116 4.27 1.83 -5.30
N ILE A 117 4.52 0.54 -5.53
CA ILE A 117 3.95 -0.56 -4.71
C ILE A 117 4.19 -0.43 -3.20
N TYR A 118 5.20 0.35 -2.79
CA TYR A 118 5.45 0.62 -1.39
C TYR A 118 4.29 1.41 -0.76
N PHE A 119 3.79 2.43 -1.47
CA PHE A 119 2.65 3.23 -1.02
C PHE A 119 1.42 2.35 -0.86
N ASP A 120 0.96 1.71 -1.94
CA ASP A 120 -0.26 0.90 -1.95
C ASP A 120 -0.22 -0.22 -0.92
N SER A 121 0.90 -0.95 -0.87
CA SER A 121 1.05 -2.02 0.11
C SER A 121 1.10 -1.52 1.55
N SER A 122 1.64 -0.33 1.82
CA SER A 122 1.65 0.25 3.15
C SER A 122 0.25 0.73 3.57
N MET A 123 -0.48 1.34 2.63
CA MET A 123 -1.87 1.75 2.83
C MET A 123 -2.77 0.56 3.12
N LEU A 124 -2.70 -0.50 2.29
CA LEU A 124 -3.46 -1.73 2.51
C LEU A 124 -3.13 -2.38 3.85
N LYS A 125 -1.85 -2.54 4.17
CA LYS A 125 -1.40 -3.14 5.45
C LYS A 125 -1.91 -2.38 6.67
N ALA A 126 -1.81 -1.05 6.66
CA ALA A 126 -2.31 -0.22 7.75
C ALA A 126 -3.84 -0.32 7.90
N ASN A 127 -4.58 -0.33 6.78
CA ASN A 127 -6.03 -0.45 6.79
C ASN A 127 -6.49 -1.86 7.19
N VAL A 128 -5.77 -2.93 6.81
CA VAL A 128 -6.04 -4.28 7.32
C VAL A 128 -5.87 -4.34 8.83
N LEU A 129 -4.79 -3.77 9.37
CA LEU A 129 -4.60 -3.73 10.83
C LEU A 129 -5.71 -2.94 11.54
N ARG A 130 -6.20 -1.87 10.92
CA ARG A 130 -7.27 -1.02 11.46
C ARG A 130 -8.63 -1.73 11.48
N TYR A 131 -9.01 -2.37 10.38
CA TYR A 131 -10.36 -2.89 10.16
C TYR A 131 -10.51 -4.39 10.42
N CYS A 132 -9.44 -5.18 10.20
CA CYS A 132 -9.48 -6.63 10.34
C CYS A 132 -8.65 -7.14 11.53
N GLY A 133 -7.72 -6.31 12.03
CA GLY A 133 -6.90 -6.65 13.21
C GLY A 133 -5.62 -7.44 12.86
N ARG A 134 -4.81 -7.65 13.90
CA ARG A 134 -3.48 -8.27 13.78
C ARG A 134 -3.54 -9.74 13.38
N GLU A 135 -4.42 -10.52 13.96
CA GLU A 135 -4.56 -11.94 13.67
C GLU A 135 -4.90 -12.19 12.19
N TYR A 136 -5.84 -11.41 11.65
CA TYR A 136 -6.19 -11.46 10.24
C TYR A 136 -4.99 -11.06 9.35
N TYR A 137 -4.29 -9.99 9.71
CA TYR A 137 -3.11 -9.53 9.00
C TYR A 137 -2.04 -10.64 8.90
N ASP A 138 -1.69 -11.26 10.03
CA ASP A 138 -0.64 -12.29 10.11
C ASP A 138 -1.02 -13.54 9.30
N ALA A 139 -2.33 -13.85 9.20
CA ALA A 139 -2.82 -15.01 8.47
C ALA A 139 -2.88 -14.82 6.93
N HIS A 140 -3.10 -13.59 6.43
CA HIS A 140 -3.50 -13.39 5.03
C HIS A 140 -2.61 -12.43 4.23
N VAL A 141 -1.89 -11.49 4.86
CA VAL A 141 -1.25 -10.37 4.16
C VAL A 141 0.20 -10.63 3.80
N GLU A 142 0.94 -11.34 4.66
CA GLU A 142 2.38 -11.52 4.48
C GLU A 142 2.73 -12.21 3.15
N ASP A 143 2.02 -13.28 2.81
CA ASP A 143 2.24 -14.02 1.57
C ASP A 143 1.73 -13.26 0.35
N ALA A 144 0.56 -12.62 0.44
CA ALA A 144 -0.04 -11.86 -0.64
C ALA A 144 0.87 -10.73 -1.11
N LEU A 145 1.42 -9.97 -0.16
CA LEU A 145 2.27 -8.82 -0.41
C LEU A 145 3.74 -9.07 -0.05
N HIS A 146 4.23 -10.30 -0.23
CA HIS A 146 5.61 -10.65 0.04
C HIS A 146 6.58 -9.92 -0.91
N LYS A 147 7.71 -9.43 -0.38
CA LYS A 147 8.69 -8.66 -1.15
C LYS A 147 9.23 -9.39 -2.39
N GLY A 148 9.33 -10.73 -2.33
CA GLY A 148 9.79 -11.57 -3.44
C GLY A 148 8.86 -11.55 -4.64
N LYS A 149 7.57 -11.27 -4.44
CA LYS A 149 6.53 -11.23 -5.48
C LYS A 149 6.36 -9.84 -6.11
N ARG A 150 6.95 -8.78 -5.52
CA ARG A 150 6.64 -7.38 -5.89
C ARG A 150 7.38 -6.91 -7.11
N ILE A 151 6.65 -6.27 -8.00
CA ILE A 151 7.16 -5.47 -9.12
C ILE A 151 6.74 -4.03 -8.89
N ASP A 152 7.72 -3.15 -8.69
CA ASP A 152 7.52 -1.70 -8.57
C ASP A 152 7.95 -1.03 -9.87
N THR A 153 6.97 -0.62 -10.67
CA THR A 153 7.25 0.01 -11.96
C THR A 153 7.82 1.40 -11.81
N MET A 154 7.43 2.18 -10.78
CA MET A 154 7.99 3.49 -10.52
C MET A 154 9.50 3.40 -10.27
N MET A 155 9.92 2.56 -9.34
CA MET A 155 11.33 2.40 -8.98
C MET A 155 12.17 1.88 -10.15
N LYS A 156 11.61 1.00 -10.97
CA LYS A 156 12.30 0.41 -12.13
C LYS A 156 12.49 1.38 -13.29
N THR A 157 11.65 2.42 -13.37
CA THR A 157 11.61 3.32 -14.54
C THR A 157 12.18 4.71 -14.29
N ILE A 158 12.73 5.01 -13.10
CA ILE A 158 13.33 6.30 -12.77
C ILE A 158 14.32 6.77 -13.87
N LYS A 159 15.28 5.91 -14.26
CA LYS A 159 16.27 6.23 -15.28
C LYS A 159 15.67 6.26 -16.68
N PHE A 160 14.71 5.42 -16.95
CA PHE A 160 14.06 5.31 -18.27
C PHE A 160 13.21 6.54 -18.59
N VAL A 161 12.36 6.95 -17.66
CA VAL A 161 11.54 8.15 -17.81
C VAL A 161 12.41 9.41 -17.76
N GLY A 162 13.34 9.47 -16.81
CA GLY A 162 14.25 10.60 -16.67
C GLY A 162 13.55 11.87 -16.18
N ALA A 163 12.49 11.73 -15.38
CA ALA A 163 11.76 12.84 -14.80
C ALA A 163 12.69 13.73 -13.95
N LEU A 164 12.42 15.03 -13.96
CA LEU A 164 13.21 16.02 -13.23
C LEU A 164 12.36 16.62 -12.10
N TYR A 165 13.00 16.93 -10.98
CA TYR A 165 12.41 17.78 -9.96
C TYR A 165 12.17 19.20 -10.49
N SER A 166 11.33 19.98 -9.81
CA SER A 166 11.02 21.37 -10.17
C SER A 166 12.27 22.27 -10.28
N ASN A 167 13.33 21.94 -9.55
CA ASN A 167 14.64 22.61 -9.61
C ASN A 167 15.59 22.07 -10.70
N GLY A 168 15.12 21.21 -11.61
CA GLY A 168 15.90 20.61 -12.70
C GLY A 168 16.80 19.45 -12.28
N ARG A 169 16.78 19.01 -11.02
CA ARG A 169 17.57 17.89 -10.53
C ARG A 169 17.04 16.56 -11.10
N PRO A 170 17.89 15.64 -11.57
CA PRO A 170 17.49 14.33 -12.04
C PRO A 170 17.13 13.38 -10.86
N GLY A 171 16.46 12.28 -11.18
CA GLY A 171 16.17 11.21 -10.24
C GLY A 171 14.82 11.35 -9.51
N LYS A 172 13.94 12.23 -10.01
CA LYS A 172 12.54 12.28 -9.57
C LYS A 172 11.88 10.94 -9.85
N TYR A 173 11.08 10.48 -8.91
CA TYR A 173 10.20 9.34 -9.11
C TYR A 173 9.14 9.69 -10.17
N PRO A 174 9.04 8.93 -11.27
CA PRO A 174 8.07 9.24 -12.32
C PRO A 174 6.66 8.93 -11.85
N LYS A 175 5.70 9.76 -12.27
CA LYS A 175 4.28 9.42 -12.18
C LYS A 175 3.92 8.38 -13.25
N LEU A 176 2.79 7.68 -13.07
CA LEU A 176 2.32 6.71 -14.05
C LEU A 176 2.04 7.36 -15.41
N GLU A 177 1.48 8.58 -15.41
CA GLU A 177 1.23 9.35 -16.64
C GLU A 177 2.54 9.71 -17.37
N GLU A 178 3.62 10.02 -16.64
CA GLU A 178 4.94 10.30 -17.21
C GLU A 178 5.55 9.03 -17.85
N LEU A 179 5.38 7.88 -17.19
CA LEU A 179 5.79 6.58 -17.75
C LEU A 179 4.96 6.22 -18.98
N TYR A 180 3.63 6.35 -18.89
CA TYR A 180 2.73 6.04 -19.98
C TYR A 180 3.03 6.90 -21.22
N SER A 181 3.12 8.21 -21.06
CA SER A 181 3.47 9.14 -22.16
C SER A 181 4.85 8.87 -22.76
N LYS A 182 5.80 8.37 -21.96
CA LYS A 182 7.13 7.96 -22.44
C LYS A 182 7.08 6.72 -23.32
N LEU A 183 6.23 5.74 -22.97
CA LEU A 183 6.06 4.50 -23.73
C LEU A 183 5.14 4.68 -24.94
N PHE A 184 4.12 5.54 -24.83
CA PHE A 184 3.10 5.77 -25.83
C PHE A 184 2.99 7.26 -26.17
N PRO A 185 3.93 7.82 -26.95
CA PRO A 185 3.96 9.24 -27.25
C PRO A 185 2.68 9.73 -27.92
N GLY A 186 2.07 10.78 -27.37
CA GLY A 186 0.82 11.37 -27.85
C GLY A 186 -0.46 10.73 -27.33
N GLU A 187 -0.35 9.67 -26.51
CA GLU A 187 -1.48 9.05 -25.86
C GLU A 187 -1.58 9.47 -24.38
N THR A 188 -2.81 9.48 -23.87
CA THR A 188 -3.12 9.73 -22.45
C THR A 188 -4.15 8.72 -21.97
N PHE A 189 -4.35 8.64 -20.66
CA PHE A 189 -5.40 7.84 -20.03
C PHE A 189 -6.05 8.66 -18.90
N PRO A 190 -7.27 8.33 -18.46
CA PRO A 190 -7.94 9.01 -17.35
C PRO A 190 -7.33 8.57 -16.02
N ALA A 191 -6.25 9.25 -15.60
CA ALA A 191 -5.54 8.99 -14.36
C ALA A 191 -6.38 9.31 -13.11
N HIS A 192 -5.98 8.72 -11.97
CA HIS A 192 -6.63 8.91 -10.66
C HIS A 192 -8.02 8.26 -10.54
N ASP A 193 -8.25 7.21 -11.32
CA ASP A 193 -9.21 6.16 -11.02
C ASP A 193 -8.40 4.86 -10.94
N ALA A 194 -8.45 4.17 -9.81
CA ALA A 194 -7.58 3.03 -9.56
C ALA A 194 -7.70 1.92 -10.62
N LEU A 195 -8.87 1.74 -11.25
CA LEU A 195 -9.04 0.77 -12.33
C LEU A 195 -8.39 1.23 -13.63
N GLU A 196 -8.51 2.51 -13.99
CA GLU A 196 -7.87 3.07 -15.17
C GLU A 196 -6.35 3.11 -15.01
N ASP A 197 -5.85 3.39 -13.80
CA ASP A 197 -4.41 3.32 -13.49
C ASP A 197 -3.86 1.89 -13.65
N ILE A 198 -4.60 0.87 -13.20
CA ILE A 198 -4.25 -0.54 -13.45
C ILE A 198 -4.24 -0.86 -14.94
N ARG A 199 -5.22 -0.42 -15.71
CA ARG A 199 -5.30 -0.65 -17.16
C ARG A 199 -4.13 -0.01 -17.88
N ALA A 200 -3.76 1.21 -17.53
CA ALA A 200 -2.57 1.89 -18.02
C ALA A 200 -1.30 1.13 -17.64
N LEU A 201 -1.18 0.68 -16.39
CA LEU A 201 -0.04 -0.08 -15.89
C LEU A 201 0.11 -1.43 -16.62
N ARG A 202 -0.99 -2.17 -16.80
CA ARG A 202 -1.03 -3.42 -17.57
C ARG A 202 -0.57 -3.24 -19.00
N ARG A 203 -0.82 -2.08 -19.61
CA ARG A 203 -0.33 -1.75 -20.93
C ARG A 203 1.17 -1.39 -20.93
N CYS A 204 1.66 -0.74 -19.88
CA CYS A 204 3.08 -0.38 -19.76
C CYS A 204 3.99 -1.60 -19.55
N VAL A 205 3.57 -2.57 -18.72
CA VAL A 205 4.45 -3.67 -18.28
C VAL A 205 4.98 -4.54 -19.42
N PRO A 206 4.21 -4.96 -20.46
CA PRO A 206 4.75 -5.69 -21.60
C PRO A 206 5.87 -4.93 -22.34
N GLU A 207 5.71 -3.62 -22.51
CA GLU A 207 6.73 -2.80 -23.14
C GLU A 207 8.00 -2.70 -22.29
N LEU A 208 7.85 -2.61 -20.98
CA LEU A 208 8.99 -2.60 -20.06
C LEU A 208 9.72 -3.96 -20.04
N VAL A 209 9.00 -5.06 -20.22
CA VAL A 209 9.59 -6.39 -20.37
C VAL A 209 10.33 -6.50 -21.71
N ASN A 210 9.74 -6.05 -22.81
CA ASN A 210 10.36 -6.02 -24.13
C ASN A 210 11.66 -5.18 -24.14
N LEU A 211 11.68 -4.08 -23.40
CA LEU A 211 12.85 -3.23 -23.22
C LEU A 211 13.90 -3.78 -22.23
N GLY A 212 13.62 -4.90 -21.56
CA GLY A 212 14.48 -5.49 -20.54
C GLY A 212 14.61 -4.67 -19.25
N ILE A 213 13.66 -3.74 -19.00
CA ILE A 213 13.63 -2.90 -17.79
C ILE A 213 13.05 -3.68 -16.61
N ILE A 214 12.06 -4.57 -16.89
CA ILE A 214 11.39 -5.42 -15.92
C ILE A 214 11.52 -6.88 -16.36
N GLU A 215 11.68 -7.78 -15.40
CA GLU A 215 11.52 -9.22 -15.58
C GLU A 215 10.30 -9.68 -14.77
N LEU A 216 9.44 -10.48 -15.41
CA LEU A 216 8.36 -11.19 -14.73
C LEU A 216 8.93 -12.44 -14.08
N ALA A 217 9.55 -12.28 -12.94
CA ALA A 217 10.20 -13.36 -12.19
C ALA A 217 10.06 -13.14 -10.69
N GLN A 218 9.83 -14.22 -9.95
CA GLN A 218 9.84 -14.20 -8.50
C GLN A 218 11.28 -14.12 -7.99
N LYS A 219 11.54 -13.20 -7.05
CA LYS A 219 12.84 -13.10 -6.40
C LYS A 219 12.92 -14.10 -5.26
N GLU A 220 13.94 -14.94 -5.28
CA GLU A 220 14.30 -15.75 -4.11
C GLU A 220 15.05 -14.87 -3.11
N TYR A 221 14.55 -14.79 -1.89
CA TYR A 221 15.29 -14.23 -0.76
C TYR A 221 15.83 -15.39 0.09
N PRO A 222 17.12 -15.40 0.45
CA PRO A 222 17.66 -16.38 1.37
C PRO A 222 16.85 -16.37 2.67
N ALA A 223 16.51 -17.56 3.18
CA ALA A 223 15.71 -17.73 4.40
C ALA A 223 16.28 -16.97 5.61
N GLU A 224 17.60 -16.73 5.65
CA GLU A 224 18.28 -15.95 6.67
C GLU A 224 17.94 -14.46 6.61
N GLN A 225 17.69 -13.89 5.42
CA GLN A 225 17.27 -12.48 5.28
C GLN A 225 15.82 -12.29 5.67
N LEU A 226 14.98 -13.30 5.51
CA LEU A 226 13.60 -13.28 5.97
C LEU A 226 13.53 -13.31 7.50
N LYS A 227 14.33 -14.19 8.16
CA LYS A 227 14.38 -14.26 9.63
C LYS A 227 14.89 -12.97 10.28
N ALA A 228 15.91 -12.32 9.70
CA ALA A 228 16.45 -11.07 10.22
C ALA A 228 15.46 -9.87 10.17
N GLN A 229 14.42 -9.93 9.35
CA GLN A 229 13.37 -8.91 9.28
C GLN A 229 12.21 -9.16 10.26
N PHE A 230 12.08 -10.38 10.77
CA PHE A 230 11.01 -10.80 11.68
C PHE A 230 11.47 -11.08 13.12
N GLU A 231 12.79 -11.06 13.38
CA GLU A 231 13.25 -11.04 14.77
C GLU A 231 12.99 -9.63 15.33
N PRO A 232 12.14 -9.51 16.39
CA PRO A 232 12.00 -8.24 17.09
C PRO A 232 13.40 -7.84 17.59
N GLU A 233 13.82 -6.58 17.32
CA GLU A 233 15.08 -6.07 17.86
C GLU A 233 15.11 -6.37 19.36
N LYS A 234 16.09 -7.18 19.78
CA LYS A 234 16.33 -7.42 21.20
C LYS A 234 16.51 -6.07 21.85
N PRO A 235 15.75 -5.74 22.91
CA PRO A 235 15.87 -4.45 23.56
C PRO A 235 17.31 -4.24 23.98
N LYS A 236 17.96 -3.23 23.43
CA LYS A 236 19.31 -2.82 23.82
C LYS A 236 19.25 -2.42 25.29
N GLY A 237 19.72 -3.33 26.17
CA GLY A 237 20.14 -3.07 27.54
C GLY A 237 19.26 -2.07 28.32
N GLY A 238 18.11 -2.48 28.79
CA GLY A 238 17.31 -1.75 29.77
C GLY A 238 17.44 -2.44 31.13
N ARG A 239 17.81 -1.67 32.15
CA ARG A 239 17.96 -2.07 33.56
C ARG A 239 16.77 -2.90 34.02
N ASN A 240 17.03 -3.96 34.77
CA ASN A 240 16.04 -4.70 35.54
C ASN A 240 15.21 -3.72 36.37
N ILE A 241 13.97 -3.54 36.00
CA ILE A 241 12.96 -2.92 36.86
C ILE A 241 12.16 -4.11 37.40
N GLU A 242 12.41 -4.45 38.67
CA GLU A 242 11.55 -5.37 39.42
C GLU A 242 10.18 -4.72 39.57
N PHE A 243 9.17 -5.30 38.93
CA PHE A 243 7.79 -4.94 39.18
C PHE A 243 7.37 -5.49 40.54
N HIS A 244 7.30 -4.62 41.54
CA HIS A 244 6.56 -4.87 42.76
C HIS A 244 5.08 -4.71 42.44
N ASP A 245 4.35 -5.80 42.59
CA ASP A 245 2.90 -5.86 42.54
C ASP A 245 2.29 -5.29 43.87
N PRO A 246 1.54 -4.19 43.82
CA PRO A 246 0.79 -3.77 44.98
C PRO A 246 -0.69 -4.23 44.92
N ASN A 247 -0.97 -5.29 45.63
CA ASN A 247 -2.25 -5.64 46.25
C ASN A 247 -3.49 -5.87 45.36
N PRO A 248 -4.16 -7.03 45.59
CA PRO A 248 -5.50 -7.25 45.05
C PRO A 248 -6.53 -6.57 45.97
N VAL A 249 -7.27 -5.62 45.47
CA VAL A 249 -8.48 -5.13 46.12
C VAL A 249 -9.69 -5.84 45.54
N THR A 250 -10.22 -6.74 46.33
CA THR A 250 -11.58 -7.25 46.16
C THR A 250 -12.54 -6.32 46.88
N GLU A 251 -13.45 -5.66 46.15
CA GLU A 251 -14.74 -5.20 46.72
C GLU A 251 -15.83 -5.04 45.65
N PRO A 252 -17.12 -5.09 46.03
CA PRO A 252 -18.20 -5.57 45.19
C PRO A 252 -18.94 -4.50 44.41
N ILE A 253 -19.62 -4.96 43.35
CA ILE A 253 -20.49 -4.21 42.45
C ILE A 253 -21.55 -3.40 43.23
N GLY A 254 -21.42 -2.08 43.12
CA GLY A 254 -22.44 -1.12 43.52
C GLY A 254 -23.29 -0.69 42.33
N THR A 255 -24.58 -0.85 42.45
CA THR A 255 -25.62 -0.30 41.58
C THR A 255 -25.59 1.23 41.64
N GLY A 256 -25.36 1.91 40.52
CA GLY A 256 -25.34 3.37 40.51
C GLY A 256 -25.77 3.94 39.16
N GLU A 257 -26.69 4.76 39.22
CA GLU A 257 -27.25 5.88 38.45
C GLU A 257 -26.83 6.16 36.99
N PRO A 258 -27.73 6.67 36.16
CA PRO A 258 -27.51 6.89 34.73
C PRO A 258 -26.57 8.08 34.49
N VAL A 259 -25.62 7.87 33.55
CA VAL A 259 -24.68 8.89 33.07
C VAL A 259 -25.45 9.90 32.21
N PRO A 260 -25.28 11.22 32.41
CA PRO A 260 -25.89 12.25 31.57
C PRO A 260 -25.29 12.27 30.16
N GLU A 261 -26.11 12.55 29.14
CA GLU A 261 -25.75 12.70 27.76
C GLU A 261 -24.68 13.82 27.55
N PRO A 262 -23.71 13.61 26.64
CA PRO A 262 -22.72 14.65 26.37
C PRO A 262 -23.32 15.83 25.60
N THR A 263 -23.03 17.03 26.09
CA THR A 263 -23.34 18.31 25.45
C THR A 263 -22.58 18.43 24.12
N PRO A 264 -23.18 18.97 23.06
CA PRO A 264 -22.48 19.17 21.77
C PRO A 264 -21.35 20.19 21.90
N GLU A 265 -20.15 19.83 21.42
CA GLU A 265 -19.02 20.71 21.30
C GLU A 265 -19.26 21.82 20.25
N PRO A 266 -18.81 23.04 20.48
CA PRO A 266 -18.96 24.12 19.50
C PRO A 266 -18.10 23.90 18.25
N GLU A 267 -18.68 24.16 17.09
CA GLU A 267 -18.01 24.11 15.78
C GLU A 267 -16.73 24.98 15.77
N ARG A 268 -15.60 24.36 15.41
CA ARG A 268 -14.35 25.08 15.18
C ARG A 268 -14.38 25.70 13.78
N PRO A 269 -13.98 26.98 13.63
CA PRO A 269 -13.91 27.60 12.32
C PRO A 269 -12.84 26.94 11.43
N ALA A 270 -13.20 26.78 10.14
CA ALA A 270 -12.31 26.23 9.11
C ALA A 270 -11.03 27.09 9.00
N VAL A 271 -9.88 26.43 9.13
CA VAL A 271 -8.56 27.03 8.93
C VAL A 271 -8.27 27.08 7.42
N PRO A 272 -7.96 28.24 6.81
CA PRO A 272 -7.62 28.31 5.40
C PRO A 272 -6.30 27.57 5.11
N LEU A 273 -6.31 26.71 4.12
CA LEU A 273 -5.13 25.95 3.63
C LEU A 273 -4.01 26.91 3.21
N ASN A 274 -2.85 26.74 3.83
CA ASN A 274 -1.62 27.43 3.49
C ASN A 274 -1.03 26.84 2.19
N SER A 275 -0.42 27.71 1.37
CA SER A 275 0.23 27.38 0.09
C SER A 275 1.24 26.21 0.15
N LYS A 276 1.79 25.92 1.33
CA LYS A 276 2.69 24.78 1.59
C LYS A 276 2.04 23.39 1.40
N THR A 277 0.74 23.26 1.65
CA THR A 277 0.04 21.97 1.50
C THR A 277 -0.15 21.57 0.04
N ARG A 278 -0.24 22.57 -0.85
CA ARG A 278 -0.32 22.36 -2.29
C ARG A 278 1.01 21.89 -2.91
N GLU A 279 2.14 22.30 -2.33
CA GLU A 279 3.49 21.84 -2.73
C GLU A 279 3.76 20.40 -2.30
N LEU A 280 3.26 19.97 -1.13
CA LEU A 280 3.43 18.61 -0.61
C LEU A 280 2.69 17.53 -1.44
N LEU A 281 1.60 17.90 -2.10
CA LEU A 281 0.87 16.99 -3.02
C LEU A 281 1.54 16.87 -4.39
N ASN A 282 2.43 17.81 -4.75
CA ASN A 282 3.18 17.81 -6.02
C ASN A 282 4.63 17.31 -5.91
N GLU A 283 5.15 17.14 -4.71
CA GLU A 283 6.50 16.63 -4.47
C GLU A 283 6.39 15.28 -3.76
N ASN A 284 6.41 14.19 -4.55
CA ASN A 284 6.60 12.84 -4.02
C ASN A 284 8.02 12.70 -3.45
N ASP A 285 8.28 13.24 -2.26
CA ASP A 285 9.43 12.93 -1.45
C ASP A 285 9.08 11.78 -0.48
N PHE A 286 8.96 10.58 -1.02
CA PHE A 286 8.91 9.33 -0.24
C PHE A 286 9.97 8.34 -0.72
#